data_f66c66c68592fa69c64271115f7f97a9
#
_entry.id   f66c66c68592fa69c64271115f7f97a9
#
_cell.length_a   1.000
_cell.length_b   1.000
_cell.length_c   1.000
_cell.angle_alpha   90.00
_cell.angle_beta   90.00
_cell.angle_gamma   90.00
#
_symmetry.space_group_name_H-M   'P 1'
#
loop_
_entity.id
_entity.type
_entity.pdbx_description
1 polymer ?
#
loop_
_entity_poly.entity_id
_entity_poly.type
_entity_poly.pdbx_seq_one_letter_code
_entity_poly.pdbx_strand_id
1 'polypeptide(L)'
;MTRLKNVFIASTAVLLGFGFQAAMRAPATSADPIVAGFQKTTVASVADAMDQVAGRRGFMAHDMRPRTAGPGVPAKFAGRAVTALMRQATPEQASPTLSAKHSIEMIDNAMPGEVGVLVIENGLDVAGLGGLMGTAAKARGMGGVIIDGGVRDVGEVRALGLPVFARSVVPSSSVGRYATVDRNVAVQCGGVEVRPGDIVVAGEDGVVVVPNEQAMAVLNRAKEIDQRETKMVPLIQQLKALGKAVLQFNRI
;
A
#
# COMPACT_ATOMS: atom_id res chain seq x y z
N MET A 1 39.84 -77.18 6.95
CA MET A 1 39.62 -76.49 5.68
C MET A 1 38.11 -76.28 5.48
N THR A 2 37.62 -75.15 5.92
CA THR A 2 36.22 -74.88 5.90
C THR A 2 36.00 -73.58 5.11
N ARG A 3 35.31 -73.66 3.97
CA ARG A 3 35.02 -72.51 3.11
C ARG A 3 33.89 -71.68 3.66
N LEU A 4 34.15 -70.37 3.94
CA LEU A 4 33.11 -69.37 4.21
C LEU A 4 32.43 -68.98 2.89
N LYS A 5 31.13 -69.11 2.84
CA LYS A 5 30.26 -68.56 1.78
C LYS A 5 29.87 -67.09 2.13
N ASN A 6 30.29 -66.19 1.27
CA ASN A 6 29.84 -64.78 1.36
C ASN A 6 28.39 -64.67 0.86
N VAL A 7 27.51 -64.20 1.73
CA VAL A 7 26.13 -63.81 1.38
C VAL A 7 26.13 -62.29 1.14
N PHE A 8 25.92 -61.88 -0.10
CA PHE A 8 25.64 -60.47 -0.44
C PHE A 8 24.16 -60.19 -0.17
N ILE A 9 23.90 -59.32 0.79
CA ILE A 9 22.56 -58.74 0.99
C ILE A 9 22.50 -57.46 0.18
N ALA A 10 21.73 -57.49 -0.91
CA ALA A 10 21.42 -56.27 -1.69
C ALA A 10 20.33 -55.50 -0.98
N SER A 11 20.69 -54.36 -0.39
CA SER A 11 19.73 -53.40 0.17
C SER A 11 19.15 -52.52 -0.94
N THR A 12 17.90 -52.76 -1.27
CA THR A 12 17.12 -51.92 -2.18
C THR A 12 16.63 -50.69 -1.43
N ALA A 13 17.28 -49.55 -1.62
CA ALA A 13 16.78 -48.26 -1.10
C ALA A 13 15.62 -47.79 -1.97
N VAL A 14 14.42 -47.83 -1.42
CA VAL A 14 13.23 -47.20 -2.02
C VAL A 14 13.28 -45.71 -1.69
N LEU A 15 13.67 -44.89 -2.66
CA LEU A 15 13.55 -43.45 -2.64
C LEU A 15 12.07 -43.07 -2.82
N LEU A 16 11.37 -42.84 -1.72
CA LEU A 16 10.07 -42.14 -1.72
C LEU A 16 10.31 -40.66 -2.04
N GLY A 17 10.21 -40.33 -3.33
CA GLY A 17 10.18 -38.95 -3.80
C GLY A 17 8.89 -38.28 -3.35
N PHE A 18 8.94 -37.48 -2.28
CA PHE A 18 7.90 -36.52 -1.98
C PHE A 18 7.94 -35.41 -3.05
N GLY A 19 7.17 -35.61 -4.10
CA GLY A 19 6.88 -34.54 -5.06
C GLY A 19 6.11 -33.42 -4.37
N PHE A 20 6.82 -32.34 -4.01
CA PHE A 20 6.20 -31.07 -3.62
C PHE A 20 5.57 -30.48 -4.90
N GLN A 21 4.35 -30.90 -5.21
CA GLN A 21 3.53 -30.19 -6.19
C GLN A 21 3.16 -28.83 -5.59
N ALA A 22 4.00 -27.82 -5.89
CA ALA A 22 3.61 -26.44 -5.72
C ALA A 22 2.35 -26.25 -6.57
N ALA A 23 1.20 -26.18 -5.93
CA ALA A 23 -0.03 -25.80 -6.59
C ALA A 23 0.21 -24.41 -7.21
N MET A 24 0.43 -24.37 -8.52
CA MET A 24 0.41 -23.14 -9.29
C MET A 24 -0.98 -22.54 -9.13
N ARG A 25 -1.07 -21.54 -8.25
CA ARG A 25 -2.27 -20.73 -8.07
C ARG A 25 -2.58 -20.08 -9.43
N ALA A 26 -3.84 -20.20 -9.85
CA ALA A 26 -4.35 -19.64 -11.10
C ALA A 26 -3.90 -18.17 -11.29
N PRO A 27 -3.66 -17.71 -12.54
CA PRO A 27 -3.24 -16.36 -12.82
C PRO A 27 -4.26 -15.37 -12.27
N ALA A 28 -3.73 -14.22 -11.84
CA ALA A 28 -4.43 -13.11 -11.23
C ALA A 28 -5.84 -12.91 -11.77
N THR A 29 -6.81 -12.83 -10.86
CA THR A 29 -8.11 -12.19 -11.09
C THR A 29 -7.91 -10.93 -11.94
N SER A 30 -8.75 -10.74 -12.96
CA SER A 30 -8.77 -9.52 -13.79
C SER A 30 -8.55 -8.28 -12.92
N ALA A 31 -7.55 -7.46 -13.27
CA ALA A 31 -7.23 -6.25 -12.52
C ALA A 31 -8.51 -5.46 -12.25
N ASP A 32 -8.74 -5.08 -11.00
CA ASP A 32 -9.90 -4.28 -10.60
C ASP A 32 -10.02 -3.04 -11.50
N PRO A 33 -11.06 -2.91 -12.33
CA PRO A 33 -11.16 -1.86 -13.33
C PRO A 33 -11.25 -0.46 -12.71
N ILE A 34 -11.76 -0.36 -11.48
CA ILE A 34 -11.82 0.90 -10.72
C ILE A 34 -10.41 1.30 -10.29
N VAL A 35 -9.65 0.40 -9.68
CA VAL A 35 -8.25 0.63 -9.29
C VAL A 35 -7.41 0.98 -10.53
N ALA A 36 -7.52 0.21 -11.61
CA ALA A 36 -6.82 0.48 -12.86
C ALA A 36 -7.19 1.85 -13.48
N GLY A 37 -8.43 2.30 -13.27
CA GLY A 37 -8.88 3.64 -13.63
C GLY A 37 -8.13 4.71 -12.84
N PHE A 38 -8.10 4.60 -11.52
CA PHE A 38 -7.41 5.56 -10.63
C PHE A 38 -5.89 5.59 -10.85
N GLN A 39 -5.27 4.49 -11.25
CA GLN A 39 -3.85 4.49 -11.63
C GLN A 39 -3.54 5.40 -12.81
N LYS A 40 -4.52 5.73 -13.66
CA LYS A 40 -4.38 6.56 -14.84
C LYS A 40 -4.75 8.03 -14.63
N THR A 41 -5.44 8.39 -13.55
CA THR A 41 -5.80 9.77 -13.22
C THR A 41 -4.71 10.44 -12.39
N THR A 42 -4.63 11.77 -12.37
CA THR A 42 -3.72 12.48 -11.47
C THR A 42 -4.25 12.43 -10.02
N VAL A 43 -3.37 12.52 -9.01
CA VAL A 43 -3.78 12.58 -7.59
C VAL A 43 -4.58 13.85 -7.32
N ALA A 44 -4.17 14.96 -7.95
CA ALA A 44 -4.85 16.25 -7.84
C ALA A 44 -6.29 16.17 -8.37
N SER A 45 -6.50 15.58 -9.55
CA SER A 45 -7.85 15.41 -10.11
C SER A 45 -8.74 14.49 -9.27
N VAL A 46 -8.14 13.51 -8.58
CA VAL A 46 -8.90 12.67 -7.62
C VAL A 46 -9.30 13.49 -6.39
N ALA A 47 -8.42 14.34 -5.87
CA ALA A 47 -8.73 15.22 -4.75
C ALA A 47 -9.87 16.18 -5.11
N ASP A 48 -9.78 16.88 -6.25
CA ASP A 48 -10.82 17.78 -6.75
C ASP A 48 -12.16 17.04 -6.98
N ALA A 49 -12.10 15.83 -7.51
CA ALA A 49 -13.30 15.02 -7.71
C ALA A 49 -13.95 14.61 -6.38
N MET A 50 -13.14 14.32 -5.36
CA MET A 50 -13.65 14.05 -4.01
C MET A 50 -14.41 15.25 -3.45
N ASP A 51 -13.84 16.46 -3.54
CA ASP A 51 -14.50 17.67 -3.07
C ASP A 51 -15.85 17.90 -3.79
N GLN A 52 -15.90 17.65 -5.11
CA GLN A 52 -17.08 17.89 -5.93
C GLN A 52 -18.15 16.80 -5.82
N VAL A 53 -17.78 15.55 -5.61
CA VAL A 53 -18.70 14.40 -5.56
C VAL A 53 -19.10 14.06 -4.12
N ALA A 54 -18.14 14.03 -3.20
CA ALA A 54 -18.35 13.62 -1.83
C ALA A 54 -18.61 14.80 -0.88
N GLY A 55 -18.31 16.02 -1.31
CA GLY A 55 -18.46 17.23 -0.49
C GLY A 55 -17.58 17.22 0.76
N ARG A 56 -16.50 16.45 0.74
CA ARG A 56 -15.58 16.30 1.88
C ARG A 56 -14.14 16.13 1.44
N ARG A 57 -13.22 16.53 2.30
CA ARG A 57 -11.80 16.31 2.12
C ARG A 57 -11.49 14.80 2.02
N GLY A 58 -10.81 14.39 0.95
CA GLY A 58 -10.30 13.03 0.78
C GLY A 58 -8.78 12.90 0.93
N PHE A 59 -8.03 14.02 1.01
CA PHE A 59 -6.56 13.98 1.06
C PHE A 59 -6.03 13.99 2.50
N MET A 60 -4.96 13.22 2.72
CA MET A 60 -4.30 13.09 4.01
C MET A 60 -3.46 14.33 4.36
N ALA A 61 -3.00 14.41 5.61
CA ALA A 61 -2.14 15.49 6.09
C ALA A 61 -0.90 15.68 5.21
N HIS A 62 -0.44 16.92 5.09
CA HIS A 62 0.64 17.35 4.19
C HIS A 62 1.99 16.69 4.49
N ASP A 63 2.20 16.17 5.68
CA ASP A 63 3.40 15.46 6.11
C ASP A 63 3.39 13.96 5.77
N MET A 64 2.26 13.44 5.23
CA MET A 64 2.18 12.11 4.62
C MET A 64 2.91 12.13 3.27
N ARG A 65 4.18 11.72 3.27
CA ARG A 65 5.09 11.87 2.13
C ARG A 65 5.67 10.54 1.66
N PRO A 66 6.05 10.42 0.38
CA PRO A 66 6.80 9.26 -0.10
C PRO A 66 8.17 9.20 0.60
N ARG A 67 8.46 8.09 1.27
CA ARG A 67 9.72 7.88 1.99
C ARG A 67 10.68 6.97 1.24
N THR A 68 10.18 6.17 0.33
CA THR A 68 10.98 5.23 -0.45
C THR A 68 11.09 5.62 -1.93
N ALA A 69 10.73 6.85 -2.30
CA ALA A 69 10.86 7.33 -3.67
C ALA A 69 12.28 7.13 -4.24
N GLY A 70 12.35 6.73 -5.50
CA GLY A 70 13.62 6.48 -6.18
C GLY A 70 13.50 5.56 -7.39
N PRO A 71 14.60 5.27 -8.08
CA PRO A 71 14.59 4.35 -9.22
C PRO A 71 13.98 3.00 -8.86
N GLY A 72 13.11 2.48 -9.72
CA GLY A 72 12.45 1.18 -9.52
C GLY A 72 11.26 1.19 -8.54
N VAL A 73 10.99 2.32 -7.87
CA VAL A 73 9.79 2.49 -7.03
C VAL A 73 8.72 3.23 -7.83
N PRO A 74 7.49 2.72 -7.93
CA PRO A 74 6.40 3.45 -8.58
C PRO A 74 6.19 4.83 -7.94
N ALA A 75 6.25 5.89 -8.75
CA ALA A 75 6.01 7.26 -8.27
C ALA A 75 4.53 7.47 -7.89
N LYS A 76 3.65 6.66 -8.46
CA LYS A 76 2.21 6.67 -8.20
C LYS A 76 1.67 5.25 -8.14
N PHE A 77 0.71 5.01 -7.24
CA PHE A 77 -0.03 3.77 -7.17
C PHE A 77 -1.48 4.01 -6.71
N ALA A 78 -2.33 3.04 -6.96
CA ALA A 78 -3.67 2.97 -6.40
C ALA A 78 -3.99 1.52 -6.05
N GLY A 79 -4.80 1.32 -5.00
CA GLY A 79 -5.24 0.00 -4.57
C GLY A 79 -6.31 0.06 -3.50
N ARG A 80 -6.92 -1.08 -3.22
CA ARG A 80 -7.88 -1.19 -2.11
C ARG A 80 -7.16 -1.24 -0.79
N ALA A 81 -7.68 -0.52 0.19
CA ALA A 81 -7.12 -0.46 1.54
C ALA A 81 -7.31 -1.78 2.30
N VAL A 82 -6.25 -2.26 2.93
CA VAL A 82 -6.28 -3.17 4.06
C VAL A 82 -5.66 -2.44 5.24
N THR A 83 -6.30 -2.49 6.41
CA THR A 83 -5.98 -1.60 7.51
C THR A 83 -5.46 -2.35 8.74
N ALA A 84 -4.62 -1.70 9.53
CA ALA A 84 -4.25 -2.13 10.88
C ALA A 84 -4.07 -0.91 11.79
N LEU A 85 -4.45 -1.08 13.05
CA LEU A 85 -4.41 -0.06 14.09
C LEU A 85 -3.43 -0.46 15.19
N MET A 86 -2.55 0.47 15.56
CA MET A 86 -1.63 0.34 16.69
C MET A 86 -1.90 1.41 17.73
N ARG A 87 -1.81 1.01 18.99
CA ARG A 87 -1.87 1.90 20.17
C ARG A 87 -0.68 1.65 21.08
N GLN A 88 -0.46 2.54 22.02
CA GLN A 88 0.53 2.34 23.07
C GLN A 88 0.27 1.00 23.79
N ALA A 89 1.31 0.17 23.89
CA ALA A 89 1.20 -1.17 24.47
C ALA A 89 1.04 -1.10 25.98
N THR A 90 0.19 -1.99 26.52
CA THR A 90 0.25 -2.33 27.94
C THR A 90 1.46 -3.27 28.19
N PRO A 91 1.91 -3.46 29.44
CA PRO A 91 3.00 -4.39 29.76
C PRO A 91 2.76 -5.80 29.19
N GLU A 92 1.51 -6.28 29.19
CA GLU A 92 1.12 -7.60 28.69
C GLU A 92 1.21 -7.68 27.16
N GLN A 93 1.00 -6.57 26.46
CA GLN A 93 1.05 -6.45 25.00
C GLN A 93 2.45 -6.15 24.46
N ALA A 94 3.41 -5.83 25.33
CA ALA A 94 4.74 -5.36 24.95
C ALA A 94 5.66 -6.46 24.36
N SER A 95 5.19 -7.71 24.23
CA SER A 95 5.96 -8.77 23.57
C SER A 95 6.09 -8.53 22.06
N PRO A 96 7.20 -8.97 21.42
CA PRO A 96 7.37 -8.81 19.97
C PRO A 96 6.22 -9.41 19.17
N THR A 97 5.72 -10.57 19.57
CA THR A 97 4.63 -11.28 18.88
C THR A 97 3.32 -10.50 18.93
N LEU A 98 2.95 -9.99 20.11
CA LEU A 98 1.69 -9.25 20.27
C LEU A 98 1.78 -7.83 19.68
N SER A 99 2.93 -7.17 19.83
CA SER A 99 3.13 -5.82 19.29
C SER A 99 2.87 -5.73 17.78
N ALA A 100 3.28 -6.73 17.01
CA ALA A 100 3.17 -6.69 15.54
C ALA A 100 2.09 -7.60 14.97
N LYS A 101 1.33 -8.34 15.79
CA LYS A 101 0.42 -9.42 15.37
C LYS A 101 -0.47 -9.02 14.18
N HIS A 102 -1.32 -8.03 14.36
CA HIS A 102 -2.31 -7.67 13.33
C HIS A 102 -1.69 -6.93 12.13
N SER A 103 -0.55 -6.24 12.31
CA SER A 103 0.20 -5.66 11.18
C SER A 103 0.81 -6.75 10.30
N ILE A 104 1.35 -7.81 10.91
CA ILE A 104 1.86 -8.98 10.18
C ILE A 104 0.70 -9.70 9.48
N GLU A 105 -0.40 -9.96 10.19
CA GLU A 105 -1.59 -10.59 9.61
C GLU A 105 -2.19 -9.77 8.47
N MET A 106 -2.17 -8.43 8.54
CA MET A 106 -2.60 -7.55 7.45
C MET A 106 -1.76 -7.81 6.20
N ILE A 107 -0.45 -7.88 6.34
CA ILE A 107 0.47 -8.13 5.21
C ILE A 107 0.28 -9.56 4.68
N ASP A 108 0.28 -10.57 5.56
CA ASP A 108 0.25 -11.98 5.18
C ASP A 108 -1.06 -12.36 4.47
N ASN A 109 -2.16 -11.67 4.76
CA ASN A 109 -3.47 -11.91 4.14
C ASN A 109 -3.78 -10.95 2.98
N ALA A 110 -2.92 -9.95 2.72
CA ALA A 110 -3.15 -9.01 1.61
C ALA A 110 -3.18 -9.71 0.25
N MET A 111 -4.06 -9.24 -0.62
CA MET A 111 -4.11 -9.65 -2.02
C MET A 111 -3.16 -8.79 -2.87
N PRO A 112 -2.64 -9.30 -4.00
CA PRO A 112 -1.83 -8.51 -4.91
C PRO A 112 -2.53 -7.22 -5.33
N GLY A 113 -1.81 -6.08 -5.26
CA GLY A 113 -2.31 -4.75 -5.58
C GLY A 113 -3.01 -4.03 -4.43
N GLU A 114 -3.32 -4.68 -3.31
CA GLU A 114 -3.86 -3.99 -2.13
C GLU A 114 -2.82 -3.07 -1.49
N VAL A 115 -3.32 -2.03 -0.82
CA VAL A 115 -2.52 -1.01 -0.12
C VAL A 115 -2.70 -1.18 1.38
N GLY A 116 -1.60 -1.40 2.08
CA GLY A 116 -1.60 -1.45 3.54
C GLY A 116 -1.75 -0.04 4.12
N VAL A 117 -2.68 0.14 5.04
CA VAL A 117 -2.86 1.39 5.80
C VAL A 117 -2.64 1.08 7.27
N LEU A 118 -1.49 1.47 7.79
CA LEU A 118 -1.11 1.25 9.18
C LEU A 118 -1.18 2.57 9.94
N VAL A 119 -2.00 2.61 10.97
CA VAL A 119 -2.11 3.77 11.87
C VAL A 119 -1.46 3.45 13.21
N ILE A 120 -0.56 4.31 13.66
CA ILE A 120 0.07 4.27 14.98
C ILE A 120 -0.39 5.52 15.73
N GLU A 121 -1.36 5.39 16.60
CA GLU A 121 -1.91 6.53 17.35
C GLU A 121 -0.80 7.24 18.15
N ASN A 122 -0.55 8.52 17.83
CA ASN A 122 0.54 9.32 18.43
C ASN A 122 1.95 8.73 18.22
N GLY A 123 2.16 7.95 17.14
CA GLY A 123 3.36 7.15 16.90
C GLY A 123 4.37 7.76 15.93
N LEU A 124 4.57 9.08 15.90
CA LEU A 124 5.53 9.72 14.97
C LEU A 124 6.99 9.35 15.25
N ASP A 125 7.31 8.96 16.48
CA ASP A 125 8.67 8.62 16.93
C ASP A 125 8.97 7.12 16.92
N VAL A 126 8.07 6.31 16.32
CA VAL A 126 8.25 4.86 16.19
C VAL A 126 7.92 4.40 14.78
N ALA A 127 8.67 3.41 14.31
CA ALA A 127 8.45 2.81 12.99
C ALA A 127 7.50 1.61 13.09
N GLY A 128 6.43 1.66 12.30
CA GLY A 128 5.48 0.56 12.14
C GLY A 128 5.87 -0.44 11.05
N LEU A 129 6.83 -0.07 10.18
CA LEU A 129 7.35 -0.91 9.11
C LEU A 129 8.85 -0.71 8.98
N GLY A 130 9.56 -1.81 8.75
CA GLY A 130 10.98 -1.84 8.40
C GLY A 130 11.26 -2.89 7.32
N GLY A 131 12.54 -3.23 7.10
CA GLY A 131 12.99 -4.08 6.00
C GLY A 131 12.28 -5.42 5.91
N LEU A 132 12.11 -6.16 7.02
CA LEU A 132 11.45 -7.48 7.02
C LEU A 132 9.96 -7.39 6.62
N MET A 133 9.22 -6.46 7.19
CA MET A 133 7.81 -6.25 6.83
C MET A 133 7.67 -5.73 5.40
N GLY A 134 8.58 -4.85 4.95
CA GLY A 134 8.65 -4.39 3.57
C GLY A 134 8.90 -5.54 2.59
N THR A 135 9.80 -6.47 2.94
CA THR A 135 10.06 -7.67 2.15
C THR A 135 8.82 -8.55 2.03
N ALA A 136 8.11 -8.78 3.14
CA ALA A 136 6.87 -9.54 3.15
C ALA A 136 5.77 -8.87 2.30
N ALA A 137 5.56 -7.56 2.46
CA ALA A 137 4.60 -6.78 1.69
C ALA A 137 4.90 -6.85 0.17
N LYS A 138 6.18 -6.72 -0.21
CA LYS A 138 6.60 -6.86 -1.61
C LYS A 138 6.36 -8.27 -2.14
N ALA A 139 6.72 -9.30 -1.37
CA ALA A 139 6.51 -10.70 -1.74
C ALA A 139 5.01 -11.04 -1.90
N ARG A 140 4.13 -10.41 -1.13
CA ARG A 140 2.67 -10.52 -1.27
C ARG A 140 2.12 -9.77 -2.49
N GLY A 141 2.95 -8.96 -3.16
CA GLY A 141 2.55 -8.15 -4.31
C GLY A 141 1.68 -6.95 -3.92
N MET A 142 1.80 -6.44 -2.69
CA MET A 142 1.09 -5.23 -2.29
C MET A 142 1.47 -4.05 -3.17
N GLY A 143 0.50 -3.20 -3.50
CA GLY A 143 0.70 -2.00 -4.34
C GLY A 143 1.49 -0.89 -3.64
N GLY A 144 1.44 -0.83 -2.31
CA GLY A 144 2.14 0.13 -1.48
C GLY A 144 1.70 0.07 -0.03
N VAL A 145 2.32 0.91 0.82
CA VAL A 145 1.97 1.03 2.24
C VAL A 145 1.89 2.49 2.64
N ILE A 146 0.85 2.85 3.39
CA ILE A 146 0.62 4.16 4.00
C ILE A 146 0.74 3.99 5.51
N ILE A 147 1.53 4.85 6.17
CA ILE A 147 1.78 4.75 7.61
C ILE A 147 1.52 6.09 8.28
N ASP A 148 0.46 6.16 9.08
CA ASP A 148 0.27 7.30 10.01
C ASP A 148 1.15 7.06 11.24
N GLY A 149 2.41 7.41 11.09
CA GLY A 149 3.52 7.12 11.98
C GLY A 149 4.85 7.10 11.25
N GLY A 150 5.82 6.38 11.78
CA GLY A 150 7.17 6.28 11.21
C GLY A 150 7.42 5.03 10.37
N VAL A 151 8.41 5.12 9.51
CA VAL A 151 9.05 4.01 8.79
C VAL A 151 10.55 3.99 9.08
N ARG A 152 11.18 2.81 9.04
CA ARG A 152 12.65 2.64 9.12
C ARG A 152 13.18 1.80 7.96
N ASP A 153 14.47 1.58 7.90
CA ASP A 153 15.17 0.79 6.88
C ASP A 153 14.83 1.27 5.45
N VAL A 154 14.67 2.59 5.29
CA VAL A 154 14.14 3.23 4.07
C VAL A 154 14.94 2.86 2.83
N GLY A 155 16.28 2.73 2.95
CA GLY A 155 17.16 2.32 1.87
C GLY A 155 16.86 0.90 1.39
N GLU A 156 16.69 -0.03 2.32
CA GLU A 156 16.35 -1.43 2.04
C GLU A 156 14.96 -1.55 1.39
N VAL A 157 13.97 -0.89 1.97
CA VAL A 157 12.59 -0.90 1.45
C VAL A 157 12.52 -0.28 0.05
N ARG A 158 13.32 0.78 -0.20
CA ARG A 158 13.46 1.36 -1.54
C ARG A 158 14.05 0.37 -2.53
N ALA A 159 15.09 -0.37 -2.14
CA ALA A 159 15.73 -1.38 -3.00
C ALA A 159 14.77 -2.52 -3.40
N LEU A 160 13.77 -2.82 -2.56
CA LEU A 160 12.69 -3.75 -2.90
C LEU A 160 11.72 -3.21 -3.98
N GLY A 161 11.75 -1.92 -4.28
CA GLY A 161 10.77 -1.28 -5.17
C GLY A 161 9.37 -1.20 -4.57
N LEU A 162 9.24 -1.14 -3.23
CA LEU A 162 7.97 -0.98 -2.53
C LEU A 162 7.73 0.51 -2.23
N PRO A 163 6.66 1.13 -2.75
CA PRO A 163 6.32 2.50 -2.39
C PRO A 163 5.75 2.55 -0.98
N VAL A 164 6.36 3.38 -0.12
CA VAL A 164 5.91 3.62 1.25
C VAL A 164 5.75 5.10 1.49
N PHE A 165 4.57 5.50 1.95
CA PHE A 165 4.26 6.83 2.45
C PHE A 165 4.17 6.78 3.97
N ALA A 166 4.80 7.72 4.64
CA ALA A 166 4.77 7.83 6.10
C ALA A 166 4.91 9.28 6.53
N ARG A 167 4.46 9.60 7.73
CA ARG A 167 4.59 10.94 8.28
C ARG A 167 6.02 11.21 8.75
N SER A 168 6.74 10.20 9.24
CA SER A 168 8.11 10.34 9.73
C SER A 168 9.02 9.20 9.27
N VAL A 169 10.33 9.42 9.42
CA VAL A 169 11.37 8.40 9.29
C VAL A 169 12.13 8.35 10.59
N VAL A 170 12.15 7.20 11.26
CA VAL A 170 12.74 7.04 12.58
C VAL A 170 13.40 5.66 12.72
N PRO A 171 14.54 5.53 13.42
CA PRO A 171 15.21 4.24 13.57
C PRO A 171 14.53 3.32 14.59
N SER A 172 13.69 3.88 15.48
CA SER A 172 13.12 3.18 16.63
C SER A 172 11.94 2.32 16.23
N SER A 173 11.94 1.04 16.63
CA SER A 173 10.80 0.12 16.42
C SER A 173 9.61 0.46 17.32
N SER A 174 8.41 0.18 16.84
CA SER A 174 7.18 0.19 17.63
C SER A 174 7.10 -1.01 18.60
N VAL A 175 7.84 -2.09 18.33
CA VAL A 175 7.82 -3.33 19.15
C VAL A 175 8.21 -3.03 20.59
N GLY A 176 7.41 -3.52 21.54
CA GLY A 176 7.58 -3.29 22.97
C GLY A 176 7.05 -1.95 23.48
N ARG A 177 6.66 -1.03 22.62
CA ARG A 177 6.12 0.29 22.94
C ARG A 177 4.69 0.48 22.46
N TYR A 178 4.38 -0.08 21.31
CA TYR A 178 3.06 -0.11 20.69
C TYR A 178 2.66 -1.55 20.40
N ALA A 179 1.36 -1.79 20.40
CA ALA A 179 0.79 -3.08 20.00
C ALA A 179 -0.29 -2.85 18.96
N THR A 180 -0.40 -3.75 18.01
CA THR A 180 -1.52 -3.77 17.08
C THR A 180 -2.78 -4.23 17.80
N VAL A 181 -3.83 -3.44 17.71
CA VAL A 181 -5.12 -3.67 18.42
C VAL A 181 -6.06 -4.49 17.56
N ASP A 182 -6.10 -4.17 16.26
CA ASP A 182 -6.99 -4.83 15.31
C ASP A 182 -6.51 -4.63 13.87
N ARG A 183 -7.11 -5.37 12.93
CA ARG A 183 -6.93 -5.24 11.48
C ARG A 183 -8.27 -5.29 10.75
N ASN A 184 -8.29 -4.77 9.52
CA ASN A 184 -9.52 -4.66 8.71
C ASN A 184 -10.65 -3.92 9.45
N VAL A 185 -10.28 -2.85 10.15
CA VAL A 185 -11.19 -1.94 10.85
C VAL A 185 -11.06 -0.54 10.25
N ALA A 186 -12.08 0.30 10.43
CA ALA A 186 -11.99 1.70 10.08
C ALA A 186 -10.92 2.39 10.94
N VAL A 187 -10.05 3.19 10.30
CA VAL A 187 -8.96 3.91 10.97
C VAL A 187 -8.95 5.38 10.56
N GLN A 188 -8.42 6.25 11.42
CA GLN A 188 -8.14 7.66 11.10
C GLN A 188 -6.68 7.77 10.68
N CYS A 189 -6.41 7.97 9.39
CA CYS A 189 -5.06 8.04 8.83
C CYS A 189 -4.80 9.42 8.21
N GLY A 190 -3.83 10.16 8.73
CA GLY A 190 -3.51 11.50 8.23
C GLY A 190 -4.70 12.47 8.24
N GLY A 191 -5.62 12.31 9.18
CA GLY A 191 -6.83 13.13 9.31
C GLY A 191 -7.98 12.74 8.39
N VAL A 192 -7.91 11.56 7.74
CA VAL A 192 -8.96 11.00 6.87
C VAL A 192 -9.38 9.63 7.38
N GLU A 193 -10.68 9.36 7.43
CA GLU A 193 -11.18 8.01 7.70
C GLU A 193 -10.87 7.09 6.51
N VAL A 194 -10.32 5.94 6.81
CA VAL A 194 -10.04 4.86 5.84
C VAL A 194 -10.71 3.59 6.32
N ARG A 195 -11.59 3.04 5.50
CA ARG A 195 -12.24 1.76 5.74
C ARG A 195 -11.60 0.67 4.86
N PRO A 196 -11.59 -0.59 5.31
CA PRO A 196 -11.20 -1.70 4.45
C PRO A 196 -11.97 -1.68 3.13
N GLY A 197 -11.25 -1.80 2.01
CA GLY A 197 -11.82 -1.76 0.67
C GLY A 197 -11.96 -0.37 0.03
N ASP A 198 -11.77 0.73 0.77
CA ASP A 198 -11.66 2.09 0.19
C ASP A 198 -10.50 2.14 -0.80
N ILE A 199 -10.58 3.02 -1.79
CA ILE A 199 -9.50 3.19 -2.75
C ILE A 199 -8.50 4.21 -2.21
N VAL A 200 -7.24 3.80 -2.11
CA VAL A 200 -6.12 4.69 -1.80
C VAL A 200 -5.41 5.03 -3.10
N VAL A 201 -5.24 6.32 -3.38
CA VAL A 201 -4.47 6.84 -4.52
C VAL A 201 -3.34 7.70 -3.97
N ALA A 202 -2.10 7.29 -4.22
CA ALA A 202 -0.92 7.96 -3.70
C ALA A 202 0.04 8.35 -4.83
N GLY A 203 0.66 9.50 -4.73
CA GLY A 203 1.65 10.03 -5.67
C GLY A 203 2.43 11.20 -5.06
N GLU A 204 3.23 11.90 -5.83
CA GLU A 204 4.11 12.97 -5.34
C GLU A 204 3.36 14.09 -4.61
N ASP A 205 2.12 14.38 -5.03
CA ASP A 205 1.26 15.39 -4.41
C ASP A 205 0.71 14.97 -3.03
N GLY A 206 0.75 13.68 -2.70
CA GLY A 206 0.24 13.15 -1.45
C GLY A 206 -0.62 11.91 -1.62
N VAL A 207 -1.55 11.71 -0.68
CA VAL A 207 -2.43 10.54 -0.63
C VAL A 207 -3.89 10.99 -0.55
N VAL A 208 -4.74 10.42 -1.40
CA VAL A 208 -6.19 10.62 -1.40
C VAL A 208 -6.88 9.29 -1.14
N VAL A 209 -7.91 9.32 -0.31
CA VAL A 209 -8.79 8.17 -0.01
C VAL A 209 -10.16 8.43 -0.60
N VAL A 210 -10.65 7.46 -1.36
CA VAL A 210 -11.96 7.49 -1.98
C VAL A 210 -12.80 6.36 -1.37
N PRO A 211 -13.93 6.67 -0.73
CA PRO A 211 -14.83 5.65 -0.21
C PRO A 211 -15.27 4.68 -1.30
N ASN A 212 -15.30 3.40 -0.97
CA ASN A 212 -15.65 2.37 -1.94
C ASN A 212 -17.01 2.62 -2.62
N GLU A 213 -18.01 3.07 -1.86
CA GLU A 213 -19.35 3.36 -2.36
C GLU A 213 -19.40 4.54 -3.35
N GLN A 214 -18.42 5.45 -3.31
CA GLN A 214 -18.31 6.61 -4.20
C GLN A 214 -17.27 6.42 -5.30
N ALA A 215 -16.55 5.31 -5.30
CA ALA A 215 -15.34 5.12 -6.12
C ALA A 215 -15.61 5.31 -7.63
N MET A 216 -16.71 4.81 -8.16
CA MET A 216 -17.05 4.96 -9.57
C MET A 216 -17.40 6.41 -9.93
N ALA A 217 -18.18 7.10 -9.09
CA ALA A 217 -18.57 8.49 -9.33
C ALA A 217 -17.34 9.42 -9.29
N VAL A 218 -16.48 9.25 -8.28
CA VAL A 218 -15.23 10.01 -8.14
C VAL A 218 -14.28 9.71 -9.30
N LEU A 219 -14.13 8.45 -9.71
CA LEU A 219 -13.28 8.08 -10.85
C LEU A 219 -13.74 8.74 -12.15
N ASN A 220 -15.04 8.70 -12.45
CA ASN A 220 -15.59 9.34 -13.63
C ASN A 220 -15.33 10.84 -13.61
N ARG A 221 -15.55 11.48 -12.47
CA ARG A 221 -15.30 12.91 -12.30
C ARG A 221 -13.82 13.27 -12.46
N ALA A 222 -12.91 12.50 -11.85
CA ALA A 222 -11.47 12.70 -12.00
C ALA A 222 -11.01 12.57 -13.45
N LYS A 223 -11.53 11.59 -14.19
CA LYS A 223 -11.27 11.46 -15.64
C LYS A 223 -11.75 12.65 -16.45
N GLU A 224 -12.92 13.20 -16.14
CA GLU A 224 -13.42 14.42 -16.82
C GLU A 224 -12.50 15.61 -16.56
N ILE A 225 -12.00 15.76 -15.32
CA ILE A 225 -11.05 16.82 -14.96
C ILE A 225 -9.77 16.66 -15.79
N ASP A 226 -9.13 15.49 -15.75
CA ASP A 226 -7.90 15.21 -16.53
C ASP A 226 -8.08 15.45 -18.01
N GLN A 227 -9.22 15.04 -18.59
CA GLN A 227 -9.52 15.25 -20.02
C GLN A 227 -9.67 16.74 -20.38
N ARG A 228 -10.28 17.55 -19.50
CA ARG A 228 -10.38 19.00 -19.71
C ARG A 228 -9.01 19.65 -19.66
N GLU A 229 -8.22 19.35 -18.64
CA GLU A 229 -6.86 19.88 -18.50
C GLU A 229 -5.96 19.51 -19.68
N THR A 230 -6.03 18.26 -20.13
CA THR A 230 -5.29 17.81 -21.33
C THR A 230 -5.62 18.66 -22.57
N LYS A 231 -6.89 19.08 -22.73
CA LYS A 231 -7.31 19.94 -23.83
C LYS A 231 -6.91 21.42 -23.61
N MET A 232 -6.79 21.86 -22.37
CA MET A 232 -6.41 23.24 -22.02
C MET A 232 -4.92 23.51 -22.27
N VAL A 233 -4.04 22.53 -22.01
CA VAL A 233 -2.59 22.71 -22.10
C VAL A 233 -2.12 23.26 -23.44
N PRO A 234 -2.49 22.69 -24.60
CA PRO A 234 -2.09 23.25 -25.91
C PRO A 234 -2.57 24.68 -26.12
N LEU A 235 -3.80 25.00 -25.68
CA LEU A 235 -4.35 26.34 -25.84
C LEU A 235 -3.60 27.35 -24.96
N ILE A 236 -3.27 26.99 -23.72
CA ILE A 236 -2.47 27.84 -22.81
C ILE A 236 -1.08 28.10 -23.43
N GLN A 237 -0.44 27.06 -23.97
CA GLN A 237 0.87 27.18 -24.63
C GLN A 237 0.81 28.09 -25.86
N GLN A 238 -0.22 27.96 -26.68
CA GLN A 238 -0.44 28.81 -27.88
C GLN A 238 -0.70 30.27 -27.51
N LEU A 239 -1.59 30.50 -26.55
CA LEU A 239 -2.01 31.84 -26.13
C LEU A 239 -1.04 32.50 -25.16
N LYS A 240 -0.14 31.73 -24.54
CA LYS A 240 0.72 32.16 -23.42
C LYS A 240 -0.10 32.85 -22.30
N ALA A 241 -1.35 32.39 -22.11
CA ALA A 241 -2.30 32.98 -21.19
C ALA A 241 -3.28 31.91 -20.65
N LEU A 242 -3.46 31.84 -19.35
CA LEU A 242 -4.36 30.90 -18.67
C LEU A 242 -5.84 31.36 -18.75
N GLY A 243 -6.12 32.63 -18.50
CA GLY A 243 -7.49 33.12 -18.31
C GLY A 243 -8.44 32.82 -19.49
N LYS A 244 -7.96 32.92 -20.74
CA LYS A 244 -8.78 32.58 -21.92
C LYS A 244 -9.11 31.08 -22.01
N ALA A 245 -8.16 30.22 -21.63
CA ALA A 245 -8.41 28.78 -21.58
C ALA A 245 -9.40 28.42 -20.45
N VAL A 246 -9.28 29.04 -19.28
CA VAL A 246 -10.22 28.88 -18.15
C VAL A 246 -11.65 29.21 -18.57
N LEU A 247 -11.85 30.37 -19.23
CA LEU A 247 -13.17 30.79 -19.72
C LEU A 247 -13.76 29.78 -20.70
N GLN A 248 -12.94 29.26 -21.63
CA GLN A 248 -13.40 28.30 -22.64
C GLN A 248 -13.77 26.94 -22.07
N PHE A 249 -13.03 26.44 -21.08
CA PHE A 249 -13.23 25.11 -20.52
C PHE A 249 -13.93 25.08 -19.17
N ASN A 250 -14.22 26.26 -18.58
CA ASN A 250 -14.80 26.40 -17.25
C ASN A 250 -14.08 25.53 -16.22
N ARG A 251 -12.75 25.68 -16.14
CA ARG A 251 -11.88 24.86 -15.28
C ARG A 251 -10.75 25.70 -14.70
N ILE A 252 -10.66 25.75 -13.41
CA ILE A 252 -9.49 25.96 -12.55
C ILE A 252 -9.61 25.04 -11.38
#